data_2c44500e7562ab780561d100d4192149
#
_entry.id   2c44500e7562ab780561d100d4192149
#
_cell.length_a   1.000
_cell.length_b   1.000
_cell.length_c   1.000
_cell.angle_alpha   90.00
_cell.angle_beta   90.00
_cell.angle_gamma   90.00
#
_symmetry.space_group_name_H-M   'P 1'
#
loop_
_entity.id
_entity.type
_entity.pdbx_description
1 polymer ?
#
loop_
_entity_poly.entity_id
_entity_poly.type
_entity_poly.pdbx_seq_one_letter_code
_entity_poly.pdbx_strand_id
1 'polypeptide(L)'
;FGGDNMVEVATPEIIPAPEWSDLDRLNRERELVGIYLSAHPLDEYQIILEHVCNVKMQDLVDLTPLQNHDLVMGGIVTSVREGYTKNGKPYGVSKVEDYTGSYEFAFFGNEWVEKKNFFNVGMFLFMKGKCQPKQWRQDEYEVKVNTIELLPDVKEEVIEQLTVYAPLAEINDEFIEEFSSLVKEHPGKVLLKFIVKDEDGQHVGLVAREMKINLQKEIIAYLNSQSMLSYKIN
;
A
#
# COMPACT_ATOMS: atom_id res chain seq x y z
N PHE A 1 58.23 -15.04 42.64
CA PHE A 1 58.38 -14.08 41.55
C PHE A 1 57.22 -14.33 40.58
N GLY A 2 56.11 -13.67 40.82
CA GLY A 2 54.93 -13.62 39.95
C GLY A 2 54.70 -12.16 39.58
N GLY A 3 55.05 -11.79 38.36
CA GLY A 3 54.64 -10.51 37.80
C GLY A 3 53.36 -10.72 37.05
N ASP A 4 52.22 -10.23 37.58
CA ASP A 4 50.98 -10.08 36.87
C ASP A 4 51.15 -8.99 35.80
N ASN A 5 51.58 -9.39 34.64
CA ASN A 5 51.39 -8.56 33.46
C ASN A 5 49.94 -8.73 33.01
N MET A 6 49.05 -7.92 33.58
CA MET A 6 47.72 -7.66 32.97
C MET A 6 47.96 -7.01 31.60
N VAL A 7 47.78 -7.77 30.55
CA VAL A 7 47.71 -7.23 29.19
C VAL A 7 46.38 -6.48 29.12
N GLU A 8 46.46 -5.17 29.20
CA GLU A 8 45.30 -4.28 28.95
C GLU A 8 44.96 -4.41 27.48
N VAL A 9 43.96 -5.22 27.17
CA VAL A 9 43.39 -5.31 25.81
C VAL A 9 42.65 -4.03 25.56
N ALA A 10 43.21 -3.14 24.78
CA ALA A 10 42.51 -1.91 24.35
C ALA A 10 41.22 -2.29 23.66
N THR A 11 40.10 -1.86 24.20
CA THR A 11 38.79 -2.02 23.59
C THR A 11 38.78 -1.21 22.27
N PRO A 12 38.49 -1.82 21.12
CA PRO A 12 38.49 -1.09 19.85
C PRO A 12 37.45 0.02 19.91
N GLU A 13 37.80 1.24 19.49
CA GLU A 13 36.86 2.34 19.31
C GLU A 13 35.85 1.97 18.23
N ILE A 14 34.58 1.95 18.60
CA ILE A 14 33.48 1.77 17.64
C ILE A 14 33.30 3.09 16.90
N ILE A 15 33.68 3.11 15.63
CA ILE A 15 33.43 4.27 14.76
C ILE A 15 31.93 4.38 14.56
N PRO A 16 31.30 5.55 14.83
CA PRO A 16 29.87 5.73 14.58
C PRO A 16 29.57 5.56 13.09
N ALA A 17 28.76 4.58 12.77
CA ALA A 17 28.25 4.39 11.41
C ALA A 17 26.97 5.21 11.20
N PRO A 18 26.69 5.65 9.96
CA PRO A 18 25.41 6.29 9.67
C PRO A 18 24.26 5.33 10.00
N GLU A 19 23.16 5.87 10.53
CA GLU A 19 21.97 5.07 10.78
C GLU A 19 21.40 4.54 9.46
N TRP A 20 20.87 3.33 9.50
CA TRP A 20 20.20 2.75 8.34
C TRP A 20 18.89 3.48 8.09
N SER A 21 18.49 3.56 6.82
CA SER A 21 17.13 3.95 6.48
C SER A 21 16.14 2.95 7.08
N ASP A 22 14.91 3.38 7.32
CA ASP A 22 13.86 2.49 7.85
C ASP A 22 13.67 1.27 6.95
N LEU A 23 13.68 1.45 5.64
CA LEU A 23 13.57 0.35 4.68
C LEU A 23 14.77 -0.61 4.76
N ASP A 24 16.00 -0.11 4.90
CA ASP A 24 17.19 -0.97 5.05
C ASP A 24 17.12 -1.77 6.35
N ARG A 25 16.66 -1.14 7.45
CA ARG A 25 16.45 -1.82 8.74
C ARG A 25 15.43 -2.94 8.61
N LEU A 26 14.27 -2.66 8.01
CA LEU A 26 13.20 -3.64 7.80
C LEU A 26 13.65 -4.78 6.88
N ASN A 27 14.38 -4.49 5.81
CA ASN A 27 14.93 -5.53 4.94
C ASN A 27 15.91 -6.45 5.67
N ARG A 28 16.76 -5.91 6.56
CA ARG A 28 17.67 -6.72 7.38
C ARG A 28 16.94 -7.54 8.44
N GLU A 29 15.89 -6.99 9.06
CA GLU A 29 15.02 -7.77 9.96
C GLU A 29 14.46 -8.99 9.23
N ARG A 30 13.92 -8.79 8.02
CA ARG A 30 13.38 -9.86 7.19
C ARG A 30 14.45 -10.87 6.75
N GLU A 31 15.64 -10.40 6.38
CA GLU A 31 16.76 -11.27 5.99
C GLU A 31 17.20 -12.19 7.13
N LEU A 32 17.24 -11.68 8.37
CA LEU A 32 17.74 -12.39 9.54
C LEU A 32 16.66 -13.27 10.20
N VAL A 33 15.41 -12.79 10.26
CA VAL A 33 14.32 -13.43 11.04
C VAL A 33 13.27 -14.04 10.13
N GLY A 34 13.23 -13.66 8.86
CA GLY A 34 12.26 -14.14 7.88
C GLY A 34 10.97 -13.30 7.80
N ILE A 35 10.76 -12.38 8.74
CA ILE A 35 9.59 -11.48 8.82
C ILE A 35 10.04 -10.04 9.14
N TYR A 36 9.17 -9.07 8.88
CA TYR A 36 9.30 -7.71 9.37
C TYR A 36 8.84 -7.65 10.83
N LEU A 37 9.68 -7.18 11.74
CA LEU A 37 9.39 -7.14 13.18
C LEU A 37 8.90 -5.76 13.65
N SER A 38 9.56 -4.70 13.20
CA SER A 38 9.31 -3.34 13.72
C SER A 38 8.12 -2.67 13.06
N ALA A 39 7.96 -2.82 11.73
CA ALA A 39 6.87 -2.27 10.94
C ALA A 39 6.84 -2.99 9.57
N HIS A 40 5.74 -2.89 8.84
CA HIS A 40 5.71 -3.38 7.47
C HIS A 40 6.08 -2.24 6.50
N PRO A 41 6.90 -2.47 5.45
CA PRO A 41 7.29 -1.41 4.50
C PRO A 41 6.09 -0.70 3.84
N LEU A 42 4.96 -1.40 3.69
CA LEU A 42 3.73 -0.87 3.10
C LEU A 42 2.83 -0.12 4.07
N ASP A 43 3.21 0.03 5.35
CA ASP A 43 2.33 0.66 6.36
C ASP A 43 1.94 2.10 6.01
N GLU A 44 2.80 2.82 5.32
CA GLU A 44 2.51 4.16 4.83
C GLU A 44 1.41 4.19 3.75
N TYR A 45 1.23 3.06 3.02
CA TYR A 45 0.28 2.92 1.91
C TYR A 45 -0.93 2.05 2.26
N GLN A 46 -1.08 1.68 3.54
CA GLN A 46 -2.13 0.76 4.00
C GLN A 46 -3.52 1.19 3.54
N ILE A 47 -3.85 2.48 3.66
CA ILE A 47 -5.16 3.03 3.27
C ILE A 47 -5.43 2.80 1.77
N ILE A 48 -4.43 2.98 0.92
CA ILE A 48 -4.55 2.74 -0.53
C ILE A 48 -4.77 1.26 -0.80
N LEU A 49 -3.97 0.40 -0.15
CA LEU A 49 -4.05 -1.05 -0.35
C LEU A 49 -5.37 -1.65 0.14
N GLU A 50 -5.97 -1.10 1.22
CA GLU A 50 -7.21 -1.60 1.78
C GLU A 50 -8.47 -1.03 1.14
N HIS A 51 -8.42 0.22 0.64
CA HIS A 51 -9.63 0.94 0.22
C HIS A 51 -9.66 1.32 -1.26
N VAL A 52 -8.52 1.41 -1.93
CA VAL A 52 -8.43 1.74 -3.37
C VAL A 52 -8.13 0.51 -4.20
N CYS A 53 -7.24 -0.37 -3.73
CA CYS A 53 -6.98 -1.64 -4.39
C CYS A 53 -8.19 -2.59 -4.23
N ASN A 54 -8.57 -3.26 -5.31
CA ASN A 54 -9.70 -4.17 -5.33
C ASN A 54 -9.29 -5.65 -5.35
N VAL A 55 -7.98 -5.93 -5.43
CA VAL A 55 -7.42 -7.27 -5.42
C VAL A 55 -6.13 -7.30 -4.60
N LYS A 56 -5.92 -8.37 -3.86
CA LYS A 56 -4.72 -8.64 -3.05
C LYS A 56 -3.79 -9.60 -3.79
N MET A 57 -2.48 -9.60 -3.46
CA MET A 57 -1.52 -10.50 -4.12
C MET A 57 -1.86 -11.98 -3.95
N GLN A 58 -2.40 -12.39 -2.81
CA GLN A 58 -2.86 -13.77 -2.61
C GLN A 58 -4.01 -14.17 -3.54
N ASP A 59 -4.88 -13.23 -3.93
CA ASP A 59 -6.05 -13.53 -4.77
C ASP A 59 -5.63 -13.84 -6.21
N LEU A 60 -4.45 -13.38 -6.63
CA LEU A 60 -3.89 -13.64 -7.96
C LEU A 60 -3.39 -15.07 -8.16
N VAL A 61 -3.33 -15.87 -7.10
CA VAL A 61 -2.97 -17.30 -7.19
C VAL A 61 -4.06 -18.11 -7.87
N ASP A 62 -5.34 -17.75 -7.64
CA ASP A 62 -6.48 -18.29 -8.36
C ASP A 62 -7.21 -17.19 -9.11
N LEU A 63 -7.03 -17.14 -10.42
CA LEU A 63 -7.65 -16.14 -11.29
C LEU A 63 -9.10 -16.44 -11.64
N THR A 64 -9.66 -17.58 -11.22
CA THR A 64 -11.03 -17.98 -11.57
C THR A 64 -12.09 -16.96 -11.15
N PRO A 65 -12.06 -16.40 -9.93
CA PRO A 65 -13.03 -15.39 -9.52
C PRO A 65 -12.81 -14.01 -10.16
N LEU A 66 -11.62 -13.78 -10.73
CA LEU A 66 -11.20 -12.47 -11.26
C LEU A 66 -11.37 -12.37 -12.79
N GLN A 67 -11.88 -13.40 -13.45
CA GLN A 67 -12.00 -13.46 -14.91
C GLN A 67 -12.73 -12.25 -15.49
N ASN A 68 -12.07 -11.56 -16.43
CA ASN A 68 -12.54 -10.37 -17.12
C ASN A 68 -12.76 -9.13 -16.24
N HIS A 69 -12.34 -9.16 -14.95
CA HIS A 69 -12.39 -8.00 -14.08
C HIS A 69 -11.20 -7.07 -14.30
N ASP A 70 -11.44 -5.79 -14.12
CA ASP A 70 -10.38 -4.80 -13.99
C ASP A 70 -9.77 -4.91 -12.59
N LEU A 71 -8.44 -4.91 -12.53
CA LEU A 71 -7.66 -5.12 -11.32
C LEU A 71 -6.91 -3.86 -10.95
N VAL A 72 -7.03 -3.46 -9.69
CA VAL A 72 -6.23 -2.41 -9.07
C VAL A 72 -5.50 -3.04 -7.88
N MET A 73 -4.18 -3.00 -7.90
CA MET A 73 -3.34 -3.69 -6.93
C MET A 73 -2.12 -2.84 -6.57
N GLY A 74 -1.58 -3.06 -5.39
CA GLY A 74 -0.37 -2.39 -4.93
C GLY A 74 0.53 -3.32 -4.12
N GLY A 75 1.81 -3.01 -4.05
CA GLY A 75 2.76 -3.80 -3.29
C GLY A 75 4.20 -3.32 -3.44
N ILE A 76 5.10 -4.01 -2.76
CA ILE A 76 6.55 -3.77 -2.83
C ILE A 76 7.22 -4.83 -3.71
N VAL A 77 8.16 -4.40 -4.55
CA VAL A 77 9.00 -5.30 -5.34
C VAL A 77 10.02 -5.97 -4.43
N THR A 78 10.00 -7.29 -4.32
CA THR A 78 10.90 -8.05 -3.44
C THR A 78 11.98 -8.82 -4.19
N SER A 79 11.76 -9.15 -5.46
CA SER A 79 12.80 -9.70 -6.32
C SER A 79 12.54 -9.39 -7.79
N VAL A 80 13.62 -9.33 -8.56
CA VAL A 80 13.59 -9.15 -10.02
C VAL A 80 14.58 -10.11 -10.65
N ARG A 81 14.13 -10.82 -11.66
CA ARG A 81 14.97 -11.68 -12.50
C ARG A 81 14.77 -11.27 -13.95
N GLU A 82 15.84 -11.02 -14.66
CA GLU A 82 15.78 -10.67 -16.07
C GLU A 82 16.72 -11.57 -16.91
N GLY A 83 16.42 -11.67 -18.19
CA GLY A 83 17.21 -12.48 -19.11
C GLY A 83 16.70 -12.41 -20.53
N TYR A 84 17.13 -13.37 -21.34
CA TYR A 84 16.71 -13.50 -22.72
C TYR A 84 16.08 -14.87 -22.96
N THR A 85 14.97 -14.88 -23.69
CA THR A 85 14.35 -16.12 -24.16
C THR A 85 15.25 -16.82 -25.18
N LYS A 86 14.96 -18.09 -25.50
CA LYS A 86 15.67 -18.85 -26.56
C LYS A 86 15.67 -18.14 -27.92
N ASN A 87 14.68 -17.29 -28.17
CA ASN A 87 14.57 -16.50 -29.41
C ASN A 87 15.21 -15.11 -29.29
N GLY A 88 16.04 -14.85 -28.27
CA GLY A 88 16.74 -13.59 -28.08
C GLY A 88 15.87 -12.42 -27.61
N LYS A 89 14.59 -12.64 -27.24
CA LYS A 89 13.73 -11.57 -26.71
C LYS A 89 14.01 -11.36 -25.22
N PRO A 90 14.17 -10.10 -24.74
CA PRO A 90 14.34 -9.83 -23.32
C PRO A 90 13.07 -10.22 -22.54
N TYR A 91 13.23 -10.63 -21.30
CA TYR A 91 12.12 -10.84 -20.38
C TYR A 91 12.52 -10.45 -18.96
N GLY A 92 11.53 -10.15 -18.14
CA GLY A 92 11.69 -9.97 -16.70
C GLY A 92 10.57 -10.65 -15.95
N VAL A 93 10.93 -11.19 -14.79
CA VAL A 93 9.99 -11.73 -13.80
C VAL A 93 10.23 -10.98 -12.50
N SER A 94 9.18 -10.29 -12.05
CA SER A 94 9.25 -9.46 -10.85
C SER A 94 8.26 -9.98 -9.82
N LYS A 95 8.75 -10.23 -8.61
CA LYS A 95 7.93 -10.62 -7.46
C LYS A 95 7.50 -9.38 -6.72
N VAL A 96 6.19 -9.19 -6.61
CA VAL A 96 5.56 -8.11 -5.84
C VAL A 96 4.81 -8.72 -4.67
N GLU A 97 4.92 -8.08 -3.51
CA GLU A 97 4.37 -8.55 -2.24
C GLU A 97 3.50 -7.46 -1.59
N ASP A 98 2.39 -7.88 -0.99
CA ASP A 98 1.58 -7.07 -0.09
C ASP A 98 1.46 -7.75 1.29
N TYR A 99 0.53 -7.30 2.15
CA TYR A 99 0.31 -7.91 3.48
C TYR A 99 -0.18 -9.35 3.43
N THR A 100 -0.72 -9.80 2.30
CA THR A 100 -1.43 -11.09 2.19
C THR A 100 -0.60 -12.17 1.53
N GLY A 101 0.39 -11.77 0.73
CA GLY A 101 1.21 -12.70 -0.01
C GLY A 101 2.02 -12.04 -1.11
N SER A 102 2.40 -12.83 -2.10
CA SER A 102 3.20 -12.37 -3.21
C SER A 102 2.77 -12.99 -4.53
N TYR A 103 2.97 -12.26 -5.62
CA TYR A 103 2.71 -12.73 -6.98
C TYR A 103 3.88 -12.39 -7.91
N GLU A 104 4.17 -13.29 -8.87
CA GLU A 104 5.22 -13.08 -9.88
C GLU A 104 4.60 -12.59 -11.19
N PHE A 105 4.93 -11.37 -11.57
CA PHE A 105 4.57 -10.77 -12.85
C PHE A 105 5.66 -11.04 -13.86
N ALA A 106 5.30 -11.61 -15.00
CA ALA A 106 6.24 -11.90 -16.10
C ALA A 106 5.92 -11.01 -17.31
N PHE A 107 6.94 -10.31 -17.80
CA PHE A 107 6.85 -9.43 -18.97
C PHE A 107 7.86 -9.87 -20.02
N PHE A 108 7.49 -9.79 -21.30
CA PHE A 108 8.30 -10.28 -22.41
C PHE A 108 8.47 -9.23 -23.51
N GLY A 109 9.65 -9.23 -24.14
CA GLY A 109 9.94 -8.40 -25.30
C GLY A 109 9.84 -6.91 -24.98
N ASN A 110 9.14 -6.16 -25.82
CA ASN A 110 8.97 -4.71 -25.69
C ASN A 110 8.28 -4.31 -24.39
N GLU A 111 7.34 -5.12 -23.93
CA GLU A 111 6.63 -4.86 -22.67
C GLU A 111 7.58 -4.83 -21.47
N TRP A 112 8.57 -5.73 -21.43
CA TRP A 112 9.60 -5.68 -20.41
C TRP A 112 10.46 -4.43 -20.52
N VAL A 113 10.90 -4.11 -21.74
CA VAL A 113 11.76 -2.92 -21.97
C VAL A 113 11.08 -1.63 -21.52
N GLU A 114 9.77 -1.49 -21.74
CA GLU A 114 8.98 -0.32 -21.34
C GLU A 114 8.79 -0.24 -19.83
N LYS A 115 8.57 -1.39 -19.18
CA LYS A 115 8.16 -1.44 -17.76
C LYS A 115 9.31 -1.68 -16.78
N LYS A 116 10.46 -2.17 -17.23
CA LYS A 116 11.57 -2.62 -16.36
C LYS A 116 12.03 -1.59 -15.33
N ASN A 117 11.93 -0.29 -15.65
CA ASN A 117 12.37 0.77 -14.74
C ASN A 117 11.54 0.87 -13.45
N PHE A 118 10.31 0.35 -13.45
CA PHE A 118 9.46 0.27 -12.27
C PHE A 118 9.82 -0.93 -11.37
N PHE A 119 10.45 -1.95 -11.93
CA PHE A 119 10.74 -3.20 -11.23
C PHE A 119 12.17 -3.22 -10.68
N ASN A 120 12.42 -2.41 -9.65
CA ASN A 120 13.63 -2.53 -8.84
C ASN A 120 13.23 -2.93 -7.42
N VAL A 121 14.05 -3.77 -6.78
CA VAL A 121 13.80 -4.22 -5.41
C VAL A 121 13.65 -3.02 -4.48
N GLY A 122 12.60 -3.01 -3.67
CA GLY A 122 12.25 -1.91 -2.77
C GLY A 122 11.32 -0.86 -3.36
N MET A 123 11.00 -0.91 -4.66
CA MET A 123 10.00 0.00 -5.25
C MET A 123 8.59 -0.36 -4.79
N PHE A 124 7.81 0.66 -4.44
CA PHE A 124 6.40 0.57 -4.07
C PHE A 124 5.54 0.87 -5.29
N LEU A 125 4.80 -0.12 -5.75
CA LEU A 125 4.05 -0.05 -7.01
C LEU A 125 2.55 0.04 -6.77
N PHE A 126 1.90 0.86 -7.59
CA PHE A 126 0.47 0.91 -7.80
C PHE A 126 0.19 0.50 -9.25
N MET A 127 -0.55 -0.58 -9.44
CA MET A 127 -0.71 -1.20 -10.76
C MET A 127 -2.19 -1.33 -11.09
N LYS A 128 -2.53 -0.97 -12.33
CA LYS A 128 -3.86 -1.23 -12.90
C LYS A 128 -3.72 -2.23 -14.05
N GLY A 129 -4.63 -3.16 -14.12
CA GLY A 129 -4.59 -4.21 -15.12
C GLY A 129 -5.94 -4.87 -15.32
N LYS A 130 -5.92 -6.00 -15.99
CA LYS A 130 -7.10 -6.80 -16.24
C LYS A 130 -6.77 -8.28 -16.16
N CYS A 131 -7.67 -9.06 -15.60
CA CYS A 131 -7.63 -10.51 -15.71
C CYS A 131 -8.28 -10.92 -17.05
N GLN A 132 -7.49 -11.43 -17.96
CA GLN A 132 -7.91 -11.75 -19.32
C GLN A 132 -7.47 -13.16 -19.75
N PRO A 133 -8.15 -13.79 -20.73
CA PRO A 133 -7.68 -15.04 -21.30
C PRO A 133 -6.30 -14.89 -21.95
N LYS A 134 -5.43 -15.89 -21.79
CA LYS A 134 -4.15 -15.94 -22.51
C LYS A 134 -4.37 -16.02 -24.01
N GLN A 135 -3.54 -15.33 -24.79
CA GLN A 135 -3.65 -15.30 -26.27
C GLN A 135 -3.63 -16.67 -26.92
N TRP A 136 -2.86 -17.63 -26.35
CA TRP A 136 -2.61 -18.94 -26.93
C TRP A 136 -3.39 -20.08 -26.27
N ARG A 137 -4.06 -19.78 -25.14
CA ARG A 137 -4.88 -20.72 -24.36
C ARG A 137 -6.04 -19.98 -23.75
N GLN A 138 -7.16 -19.93 -24.44
CA GLN A 138 -8.35 -19.16 -24.02
C GLN A 138 -9.04 -19.73 -22.77
N ASP A 139 -8.70 -20.93 -22.37
CA ASP A 139 -9.13 -21.59 -21.14
C ASP A 139 -8.26 -21.22 -19.92
N GLU A 140 -7.09 -20.63 -20.15
CA GLU A 140 -6.22 -20.11 -19.09
C GLU A 140 -6.29 -18.58 -19.02
N TYR A 141 -6.23 -18.04 -17.80
CA TYR A 141 -6.23 -16.59 -17.56
C TYR A 141 -4.87 -16.09 -17.15
N GLU A 142 -4.64 -14.82 -17.38
CA GLU A 142 -3.43 -14.08 -16.97
C GLU A 142 -3.79 -12.70 -16.46
N VAL A 143 -2.94 -12.14 -15.62
CA VAL A 143 -3.00 -10.74 -15.20
C VAL A 143 -2.23 -9.90 -16.20
N LYS A 144 -2.95 -9.10 -16.99
CA LYS A 144 -2.35 -8.12 -17.90
C LYS A 144 -2.24 -6.78 -17.21
N VAL A 145 -1.03 -6.36 -16.90
CA VAL A 145 -0.77 -5.05 -16.27
C VAL A 145 -0.72 -3.98 -17.37
N ASN A 146 -1.62 -3.01 -17.29
CA ASN A 146 -1.74 -1.92 -18.25
C ASN A 146 -0.93 -0.70 -17.83
N THR A 147 -1.08 -0.29 -16.57
CA THR A 147 -0.45 0.92 -16.01
C THR A 147 0.32 0.54 -14.75
N ILE A 148 1.49 1.15 -14.59
CA ILE A 148 2.31 1.05 -13.38
C ILE A 148 2.70 2.48 -12.98
N GLU A 149 2.47 2.80 -11.72
CA GLU A 149 2.81 4.08 -11.10
C GLU A 149 3.50 3.77 -9.76
N LEU A 150 4.24 4.71 -9.20
CA LEU A 150 4.82 4.55 -7.88
C LEU A 150 3.79 4.95 -6.81
N LEU A 151 3.63 4.14 -5.77
CA LEU A 151 2.73 4.46 -4.64
C LEU A 151 3.01 5.84 -4.01
N PRO A 152 4.28 6.27 -3.82
CA PRO A 152 4.57 7.62 -3.37
C PRO A 152 3.97 8.73 -4.24
N ASP A 153 4.00 8.56 -5.55
CA ASP A 153 3.55 9.58 -6.50
C ASP A 153 2.02 9.70 -6.53
N VAL A 154 1.31 8.56 -6.40
CA VAL A 154 -0.15 8.52 -6.47
C VAL A 154 -0.85 8.66 -5.12
N LYS A 155 -0.12 8.61 -4.01
CA LYS A 155 -0.67 8.61 -2.64
C LYS A 155 -1.66 9.75 -2.39
N GLU A 156 -1.39 10.94 -2.93
CA GLU A 156 -2.24 12.12 -2.75
C GLU A 156 -3.34 12.26 -3.82
N GLU A 157 -3.31 11.45 -4.86
CA GLU A 157 -4.20 11.59 -6.04
C GLU A 157 -5.26 10.51 -6.12
N VAL A 158 -4.95 9.28 -5.67
CA VAL A 158 -5.88 8.15 -5.79
C VAL A 158 -7.01 8.16 -4.77
N ILE A 159 -6.89 8.96 -3.70
CA ILE A 159 -7.95 9.17 -2.72
C ILE A 159 -8.54 10.56 -2.95
N GLU A 160 -9.72 10.60 -3.56
CA GLU A 160 -10.39 11.86 -3.89
C GLU A 160 -11.37 12.30 -2.81
N GLN A 161 -12.04 11.34 -2.16
CA GLN A 161 -13.13 11.61 -1.23
C GLN A 161 -13.19 10.62 -0.08
N LEU A 162 -13.38 11.12 1.12
CA LEU A 162 -13.86 10.37 2.29
C LEU A 162 -15.33 10.69 2.51
N THR A 163 -16.18 9.66 2.43
CA THR A 163 -17.62 9.80 2.76
C THR A 163 -17.90 9.11 4.08
N VAL A 164 -18.35 9.87 5.06
CA VAL A 164 -18.75 9.36 6.39
C VAL A 164 -20.28 9.25 6.43
N TYR A 165 -20.79 8.09 6.82
CA TYR A 165 -22.20 7.83 7.03
C TYR A 165 -22.47 7.82 8.53
N ALA A 166 -23.38 8.68 8.99
CA ALA A 166 -23.67 8.85 10.40
C ALA A 166 -25.18 8.97 10.65
N PRO A 167 -25.72 8.29 11.68
CA PRO A 167 -27.03 8.64 12.20
C PRO A 167 -27.03 10.08 12.76
N LEU A 168 -28.14 10.83 12.61
CA LEU A 168 -28.24 12.21 13.09
C LEU A 168 -27.97 12.30 14.61
N ALA A 169 -28.39 11.32 15.37
CA ALA A 169 -28.21 11.25 16.81
C ALA A 169 -26.73 11.19 17.26
N GLU A 170 -25.85 10.68 16.39
CA GLU A 170 -24.40 10.56 16.68
C GLU A 170 -23.64 11.85 16.35
N ILE A 171 -24.25 12.79 15.64
CA ILE A 171 -23.66 14.09 15.31
C ILE A 171 -23.99 15.08 16.44
N ASN A 172 -23.32 14.89 17.57
CA ASN A 172 -23.42 15.77 18.72
C ASN A 172 -22.21 16.74 18.76
N ASP A 173 -22.24 17.68 19.72
CA ASP A 173 -21.19 18.70 19.87
C ASP A 173 -19.81 18.08 20.14
N GLU A 174 -19.74 17.01 20.91
CA GLU A 174 -18.51 16.29 21.24
C GLU A 174 -17.87 15.70 19.97
N PHE A 175 -18.63 14.97 19.17
CA PHE A 175 -18.17 14.44 17.88
C PHE A 175 -17.69 15.57 16.96
N ILE A 176 -18.46 16.68 16.87
CA ILE A 176 -18.11 17.82 16.01
C ILE A 176 -16.79 18.44 16.46
N GLU A 177 -16.57 18.65 17.75
CA GLU A 177 -15.34 19.25 18.30
C GLU A 177 -14.14 18.33 18.06
N GLU A 178 -14.25 17.06 18.44
CA GLU A 178 -13.15 16.08 18.29
C GLU A 178 -12.78 15.88 16.82
N PHE A 179 -13.78 15.59 15.97
CA PHE A 179 -13.51 15.32 14.57
C PHE A 179 -13.01 16.58 13.83
N SER A 180 -13.54 17.77 14.14
CA SER A 180 -13.04 19.02 13.56
C SER A 180 -11.61 19.33 13.97
N SER A 181 -11.22 19.04 15.20
CA SER A 181 -9.83 19.19 15.66
C SER A 181 -8.90 18.26 14.89
N LEU A 182 -9.26 16.99 14.79
CA LEU A 182 -8.50 15.98 14.08
C LEU A 182 -8.33 16.34 12.60
N VAL A 183 -9.38 16.81 11.94
CA VAL A 183 -9.34 17.24 10.52
C VAL A 183 -8.43 18.47 10.33
N LYS A 184 -8.45 19.42 11.26
CA LYS A 184 -7.58 20.62 11.23
C LYS A 184 -6.11 20.31 11.38
N GLU A 185 -5.77 19.25 12.09
CA GLU A 185 -4.38 18.79 12.26
C GLU A 185 -3.83 18.12 10.98
N HIS A 186 -4.72 17.65 10.10
CA HIS A 186 -4.35 16.94 8.88
C HIS A 186 -4.91 17.62 7.60
N PRO A 187 -4.49 18.84 7.26
CA PRO A 187 -4.94 19.52 6.04
C PRO A 187 -4.39 18.81 4.79
N GLY A 188 -5.22 18.74 3.71
CA GLY A 188 -4.82 18.04 2.50
C GLY A 188 -5.72 18.30 1.29
N LYS A 189 -5.89 17.29 0.43
CA LYS A 189 -6.61 17.40 -0.84
C LYS A 189 -7.91 16.59 -0.90
N VAL A 190 -8.08 15.62 0.00
CA VAL A 190 -9.23 14.70 0.02
C VAL A 190 -10.49 15.44 0.45
N LEU A 191 -11.56 15.31 -0.34
CA LEU A 191 -12.85 15.92 -0.06
C LEU A 191 -13.56 15.15 1.07
N LEU A 192 -14.04 15.88 2.08
CA LEU A 192 -14.81 15.30 3.18
C LEU A 192 -16.31 15.50 2.92
N LYS A 193 -17.05 14.39 2.92
CA LYS A 193 -18.50 14.36 2.76
C LYS A 193 -19.13 13.58 3.90
N PHE A 194 -20.25 14.08 4.42
CA PHE A 194 -21.12 13.36 5.35
C PHE A 194 -22.42 13.00 4.68
N ILE A 195 -22.92 11.81 4.95
CA ILE A 195 -24.29 11.39 4.66
C ILE A 195 -24.95 11.11 5.99
N VAL A 196 -25.79 12.03 6.41
CA VAL A 196 -26.48 11.97 7.69
C VAL A 196 -27.87 11.37 7.47
N LYS A 197 -28.20 10.35 8.25
CA LYS A 197 -29.50 9.68 8.21
C LYS A 197 -30.31 9.99 9.46
N ASP A 198 -31.54 10.44 9.30
CA ASP A 198 -32.45 10.63 10.42
C ASP A 198 -33.23 9.34 10.79
N GLU A 199 -34.04 9.40 11.82
CA GLU A 199 -34.86 8.28 12.30
C GLU A 199 -35.93 7.85 11.28
N ASP A 200 -36.42 8.75 10.44
CA ASP A 200 -37.41 8.51 9.39
C ASP A 200 -36.78 7.90 8.12
N GLY A 201 -35.44 7.72 8.10
CA GLY A 201 -34.71 7.14 6.98
C GLY A 201 -34.37 8.13 5.88
N GLN A 202 -34.61 9.45 6.08
CA GLN A 202 -34.17 10.48 5.14
C GLN A 202 -32.67 10.68 5.22
N HIS A 203 -32.05 10.99 4.09
CA HIS A 203 -30.62 11.22 3.99
C HIS A 203 -30.32 12.65 3.56
N VAL A 204 -29.38 13.29 4.27
CA VAL A 204 -28.83 14.60 3.91
C VAL A 204 -27.35 14.47 3.64
N GLY A 205 -26.94 14.91 2.45
CA GLY A 205 -25.53 14.96 2.06
C GLY A 205 -24.94 16.33 2.38
N LEU A 206 -23.91 16.36 3.20
CA LEU A 206 -23.15 17.56 3.57
C LEU A 206 -21.74 17.43 2.99
N VAL A 207 -21.23 18.48 2.36
CA VAL A 207 -19.87 18.53 1.81
C VAL A 207 -19.09 19.64 2.50
N ALA A 208 -17.97 19.30 3.09
CA ALA A 208 -17.05 20.27 3.69
C ALA A 208 -16.26 20.99 2.59
N ARG A 209 -16.83 22.10 2.07
CA ARG A 209 -16.23 22.82 0.92
C ARG A 209 -14.91 23.51 1.25
N GLU A 210 -14.76 23.98 2.48
CA GLU A 210 -13.60 24.76 2.93
C GLU A 210 -12.55 23.92 3.64
N MET A 211 -12.87 22.68 3.99
CA MET A 211 -11.95 21.76 4.66
C MET A 211 -11.70 20.54 3.79
N LYS A 212 -10.47 20.40 3.32
CA LYS A 212 -9.97 19.19 2.70
C LYS A 212 -8.93 18.56 3.62
N ILE A 213 -8.87 17.25 3.62
CA ILE A 213 -8.05 16.48 4.57
C ILE A 213 -6.93 15.72 3.87
N ASN A 214 -5.85 15.49 4.58
CA ASN A 214 -4.90 14.44 4.28
C ASN A 214 -5.32 13.20 5.08
N LEU A 215 -5.79 12.18 4.38
CA LEU A 215 -6.33 10.99 5.04
C LEU A 215 -5.20 10.19 5.68
N GLN A 216 -5.10 10.26 6.99
CA GLN A 216 -4.11 9.59 7.83
C GLN A 216 -4.76 8.46 8.64
N LYS A 217 -3.92 7.56 9.19
CA LYS A 217 -4.36 6.42 10.01
C LYS A 217 -5.15 6.86 11.24
N GLU A 218 -4.82 8.01 11.81
CA GLU A 218 -5.48 8.58 12.98
C GLU A 218 -6.96 8.88 12.70
N ILE A 219 -7.27 9.45 11.52
CA ILE A 219 -8.64 9.73 11.09
C ILE A 219 -9.41 8.41 10.92
N ILE A 220 -8.80 7.41 10.30
CA ILE A 220 -9.40 6.10 10.12
C ILE A 220 -9.62 5.40 11.47
N ALA A 221 -8.63 5.44 12.36
CA ALA A 221 -8.73 4.87 13.69
C ALA A 221 -9.85 5.53 14.52
N TYR A 222 -9.98 6.86 14.45
CA TYR A 222 -11.06 7.60 15.08
C TYR A 222 -12.42 7.15 14.55
N LEU A 223 -12.61 7.09 13.22
CA LEU A 223 -13.87 6.65 12.62
C LEU A 223 -14.20 5.19 13.00
N ASN A 224 -13.22 4.31 13.06
CA ASN A 224 -13.39 2.93 13.47
C ASN A 224 -13.73 2.77 14.97
N SER A 225 -13.34 3.73 15.81
CA SER A 225 -13.71 3.74 17.24
C SER A 225 -15.18 4.10 17.46
N GLN A 226 -15.81 4.74 16.49
CA GLN A 226 -17.22 5.16 16.53
C GLN A 226 -18.12 4.03 15.98
N SER A 227 -18.71 3.24 16.86
CA SER A 227 -19.44 2.01 16.51
C SER A 227 -20.63 2.19 15.59
N MET A 228 -21.23 3.38 15.56
CA MET A 228 -22.42 3.72 14.76
C MET A 228 -22.09 4.41 13.44
N LEU A 229 -20.83 4.76 13.21
CA LEU A 229 -20.38 5.35 11.96
C LEU A 229 -19.89 4.29 10.99
N SER A 230 -20.04 4.60 9.70
CA SER A 230 -19.34 3.87 8.65
C SER A 230 -18.77 4.86 7.64
N TYR A 231 -17.78 4.44 6.88
CA TYR A 231 -17.17 5.32 5.89
C TYR A 231 -16.85 4.59 4.59
N LYS A 232 -16.66 5.36 3.55
CA LYS A 232 -16.22 4.89 2.24
C LYS A 232 -15.15 5.83 1.72
N ILE A 233 -14.08 5.26 1.20
CA ILE A 233 -13.00 5.94 0.48
C ILE A 233 -13.14 5.57 -0.99
N ASN A 234 -12.96 6.51 -1.89
CA ASN A 234 -13.04 6.28 -3.34
C ASN A 234 -11.77 6.78 -4.03
#